data_0ea31c7366e2cef4b6e356c1827fd7d1
#
_entry.id   0ea31c7366e2cef4b6e356c1827fd7d1
#
_cell.length_a   1.000
_cell.length_b   1.000
_cell.length_c   1.000
_cell.angle_alpha   90.00
_cell.angle_beta   90.00
_cell.angle_gamma   90.00
#
_symmetry.space_group_name_H-M   'P 1'
#
loop_
_entity.id
_entity.type
_entity.pdbx_description
1 polymer ?
#
loop_
_entity_poly.entity_id
_entity_poly.type
_entity_poly.pdbx_seq_one_letter_code
_entity_poly.pdbx_strand_id
1 'polypeptide(L)'
;MTMRNLTTALLITFVLGAGAGFRRYENVRNAAVVRRLNDQLEQTKSELGDATARLSEANQKLGFLEAAKARVQVTAYALTDDFGPDPLFSNNAPARSAYAVPKHDLPAGQVVNVALSPMAERQLHADLNDTIVLMSKNRARRHLARFVDRTAQTETRPVVDILFADAHEARIWGRRSFYAANISQPDSPFQQR
;
A
#
# COMPACT_ATOMS: atom_id res chain seq x y z
N MET A 1 84.93 -1.44 24.42
CA MET A 1 83.69 -1.00 23.73
C MET A 1 83.46 0.46 24.16
N THR A 2 83.60 1.41 23.26
CA THR A 2 83.57 2.83 23.62
C THR A 2 82.14 3.30 23.85
N MET A 3 81.93 4.17 24.83
CA MET A 3 80.63 4.74 25.21
C MET A 3 79.77 5.22 24.00
N ARG A 4 80.46 5.68 22.98
CA ARG A 4 79.90 6.17 21.70
C ARG A 4 79.17 5.06 20.89
N ASN A 5 79.68 3.80 20.92
CA ASN A 5 79.06 2.68 20.23
C ASN A 5 77.79 2.18 20.94
N LEU A 6 77.75 2.32 22.28
CA LEU A 6 76.57 1.92 23.05
C LEU A 6 75.39 2.86 22.81
N THR A 7 75.66 4.18 22.74
CA THR A 7 74.62 5.22 22.45
C THR A 7 74.03 5.04 21.03
N THR A 8 74.89 4.74 20.03
CA THR A 8 74.42 4.54 18.65
C THR A 8 73.61 3.28 18.53
N ALA A 9 74.01 2.17 19.21
CA ALA A 9 73.23 0.91 19.20
C ALA A 9 71.86 1.09 19.86
N LEU A 10 71.77 1.82 21.00
CA LEU A 10 70.53 2.12 21.69
C LEU A 10 69.60 3.01 20.85
N LEU A 11 70.12 3.99 20.13
CA LEU A 11 69.33 4.87 19.26
C LEU A 11 68.72 4.08 18.05
N ILE A 12 69.54 3.21 17.45
CA ILE A 12 69.07 2.36 16.35
C ILE A 12 67.96 1.42 16.80
N THR A 13 68.12 0.82 17.96
CA THR A 13 67.11 -0.09 18.51
C THR A 13 65.81 0.64 18.84
N PHE A 14 65.89 1.87 19.38
CA PHE A 14 64.72 2.70 19.66
C PHE A 14 63.98 3.09 18.37
N VAL A 15 64.68 3.53 17.35
CA VAL A 15 64.09 3.93 16.04
C VAL A 15 63.46 2.75 15.35
N LEU A 16 64.10 1.59 15.33
CA LEU A 16 63.55 0.36 14.75
C LEU A 16 62.33 -0.13 15.53
N GLY A 17 62.38 -0.09 16.84
CA GLY A 17 61.26 -0.47 17.73
C GLY A 17 60.06 0.46 17.55
N ALA A 18 60.27 1.78 17.51
CA ALA A 18 59.25 2.77 17.28
C ALA A 18 58.61 2.61 15.87
N GLY A 19 59.44 2.39 14.84
CA GLY A 19 58.93 2.15 13.46
C GLY A 19 58.10 0.86 13.35
N ALA A 20 58.51 -0.22 14.01
CA ALA A 20 57.76 -1.46 14.04
C ALA A 20 56.43 -1.32 14.81
N GLY A 21 56.46 -0.61 15.92
CA GLY A 21 55.24 -0.29 16.72
C GLY A 21 54.24 0.57 15.93
N PHE A 22 54.72 1.57 15.22
CA PHE A 22 53.88 2.44 14.39
C PHE A 22 53.22 1.68 13.22
N ARG A 23 54.00 0.87 12.49
CA ARG A 23 53.41 0.00 11.43
C ARG A 23 52.40 -0.98 11.95
N ARG A 24 52.65 -1.55 13.13
CA ARG A 24 51.69 -2.48 13.77
C ARG A 24 50.42 -1.75 14.16
N TYR A 25 50.51 -0.54 14.67
CA TYR A 25 49.34 0.30 15.02
C TYR A 25 48.52 0.68 13.78
N GLU A 26 49.17 1.11 12.69
CA GLU A 26 48.48 1.42 11.42
C GLU A 26 47.78 0.17 10.85
N ASN A 27 48.42 -0.99 10.86
CA ASN A 27 47.83 -2.23 10.39
C ASN A 27 46.58 -2.63 11.19
N VAL A 28 46.63 -2.49 12.51
CA VAL A 28 45.47 -2.77 13.38
C VAL A 28 44.34 -1.77 13.12
N ARG A 29 44.65 -0.50 12.99
CA ARG A 29 43.67 0.56 12.67
C ARG A 29 43.02 0.32 11.31
N ASN A 30 43.82 0.02 10.29
CA ASN A 30 43.32 -0.26 8.93
C ASN A 30 42.46 -1.54 8.92
N ALA A 31 42.84 -2.58 9.63
CA ALA A 31 42.04 -3.81 9.76
C ALA A 31 40.69 -3.53 10.44
N ALA A 32 40.64 -2.67 11.47
CA ALA A 32 39.39 -2.29 12.12
C ALA A 32 38.47 -1.49 11.16
N VAL A 33 39.04 -0.57 10.38
CA VAL A 33 38.30 0.19 9.36
C VAL A 33 37.72 -0.75 8.29
N VAL A 34 38.56 -1.67 7.77
CA VAL A 34 38.12 -2.64 6.75
C VAL A 34 37.00 -3.54 7.29
N ARG A 35 37.11 -4.02 8.53
CA ARG A 35 36.01 -4.80 9.16
C ARG A 35 34.72 -3.99 9.22
N ARG A 36 34.78 -2.76 9.73
CA ARG A 36 33.60 -1.90 9.82
C ARG A 36 32.95 -1.62 8.44
N LEU A 37 33.77 -1.41 7.42
CA LEU A 37 33.25 -1.21 6.05
C LEU A 37 32.63 -2.49 5.49
N ASN A 38 33.19 -3.65 5.77
CA ASN A 38 32.60 -4.93 5.40
C ASN A 38 31.27 -5.17 6.10
N ASP A 39 31.19 -4.90 7.42
CA ASP A 39 29.95 -5.05 8.19
C ASP A 39 28.85 -4.12 7.62
N GLN A 40 29.20 -2.85 7.32
CA GLN A 40 28.28 -1.91 6.67
C GLN A 40 27.86 -2.37 5.27
N LEU A 41 28.76 -2.94 4.50
CA LEU A 41 28.45 -3.48 3.17
C LEU A 41 27.47 -4.66 3.26
N GLU A 42 27.69 -5.58 4.17
CA GLU A 42 26.77 -6.72 4.37
C GLU A 42 25.39 -6.27 4.88
N GLN A 43 25.35 -5.30 5.79
CA GLN A 43 24.09 -4.69 6.22
C GLN A 43 23.35 -4.03 5.04
N THR A 44 24.04 -3.21 4.23
CA THR A 44 23.43 -2.54 3.07
C THR A 44 22.94 -3.55 2.02
N LYS A 45 23.67 -4.64 1.80
CA LYS A 45 23.24 -5.73 0.91
C LYS A 45 21.97 -6.40 1.42
N SER A 46 21.87 -6.65 2.72
CA SER A 46 20.66 -7.21 3.34
C SER A 46 19.45 -6.27 3.16
N GLU A 47 19.63 -4.98 3.47
CA GLU A 47 18.57 -3.95 3.31
C GLU A 47 18.13 -3.82 1.84
N LEU A 48 19.07 -3.89 0.89
CA LEU A 48 18.77 -3.88 -0.54
C LEU A 48 17.99 -5.14 -0.96
N GLY A 49 18.35 -6.31 -0.43
CA GLY A 49 17.63 -7.57 -0.65
C GLY A 49 16.18 -7.47 -0.20
N ASP A 50 15.94 -6.96 1.01
CA ASP A 50 14.61 -6.77 1.58
C ASP A 50 13.78 -5.75 0.76
N ALA A 51 14.39 -4.64 0.36
CA ALA A 51 13.73 -3.64 -0.47
C ALA A 51 13.34 -4.20 -1.85
N THR A 52 14.21 -5.02 -2.45
CA THR A 52 13.95 -5.69 -3.73
C THR A 52 12.81 -6.70 -3.62
N ALA A 53 12.76 -7.47 -2.54
CA ALA A 53 11.67 -8.41 -2.27
C ALA A 53 10.32 -7.69 -2.13
N ARG A 54 10.27 -6.60 -1.35
CA ARG A 54 9.08 -5.75 -1.19
C ARG A 54 8.62 -5.12 -2.51
N LEU A 55 9.55 -4.68 -3.35
CA LEU A 55 9.24 -4.13 -4.67
C LEU A 55 8.64 -5.20 -5.60
N SER A 56 9.19 -6.41 -5.59
CA SER A 56 8.67 -7.55 -6.35
C SER A 56 7.25 -7.89 -5.92
N GLU A 57 7.00 -7.99 -4.61
CA GLU A 57 5.67 -8.24 -4.06
C GLU A 57 4.68 -7.13 -4.44
N ALA A 58 5.08 -5.86 -4.34
CA ALA A 58 4.24 -4.74 -4.74
C ALA A 58 3.90 -4.76 -6.24
N ASN A 59 4.84 -5.14 -7.09
CA ASN A 59 4.64 -5.28 -8.53
C ASN A 59 3.69 -6.44 -8.86
N GLN A 60 3.80 -7.58 -8.17
CA GLN A 60 2.85 -8.69 -8.32
C GLN A 60 1.43 -8.26 -7.92
N LYS A 61 1.27 -7.56 -6.80
CA LYS A 61 -0.01 -6.99 -6.36
C LYS A 61 -0.59 -6.01 -7.38
N LEU A 62 0.24 -5.17 -7.97
CA LEU A 62 -0.17 -4.24 -9.03
C LEU A 62 -0.60 -5.00 -10.30
N GLY A 63 0.15 -6.01 -10.72
CA GLY A 63 -0.20 -6.85 -11.86
C GLY A 63 -1.54 -7.56 -11.67
N PHE A 64 -1.78 -8.12 -10.50
CA PHE A 64 -3.06 -8.74 -10.17
C PHE A 64 -4.22 -7.74 -10.21
N LEU A 65 -4.07 -6.55 -9.59
CA LEU A 65 -5.09 -5.50 -9.65
C LEU A 65 -5.38 -5.03 -11.09
N GLU A 66 -4.38 -5.03 -11.94
CA GLU A 66 -4.56 -4.67 -13.34
C GLU A 66 -5.30 -5.75 -14.13
N ALA A 67 -5.06 -7.02 -13.82
CA ALA A 67 -5.72 -8.15 -14.46
C ALA A 67 -7.18 -8.32 -13.98
N ALA A 68 -7.41 -8.09 -12.68
CA ALA A 68 -8.74 -8.29 -12.05
C ALA A 68 -9.66 -7.07 -12.13
N LYS A 69 -9.21 -5.93 -12.67
CA LYS A 69 -10.02 -4.71 -12.71
C LYS A 69 -11.08 -4.79 -13.81
N ALA A 70 -12.30 -4.41 -13.45
CA ALA A 70 -13.37 -4.15 -14.39
C ALA A 70 -13.58 -2.65 -14.60
N ARG A 71 -13.93 -2.22 -15.81
CA ARG A 71 -14.38 -0.87 -16.05
C ARG A 71 -15.84 -0.75 -15.63
N VAL A 72 -16.10 0.11 -14.65
CA VAL A 72 -17.45 0.32 -14.11
C VAL A 72 -17.90 1.76 -14.29
N GLN A 73 -19.19 1.96 -14.36
CA GLN A 73 -19.80 3.26 -14.22
C GLN A 73 -20.10 3.49 -12.74
N VAL A 74 -19.57 4.54 -12.17
CA VAL A 74 -19.86 4.93 -10.79
C VAL A 74 -20.90 6.04 -10.80
N THR A 75 -22.00 5.77 -10.11
CA THR A 75 -23.10 6.71 -9.88
C THR A 75 -23.26 6.97 -8.39
N ALA A 76 -24.26 7.68 -7.99
CA ALA A 76 -24.53 7.99 -6.60
C ALA A 76 -26.02 7.93 -6.30
N TYR A 77 -26.37 7.46 -5.12
CA TYR A 77 -27.73 7.47 -4.60
C TYR A 77 -27.76 8.01 -3.17
N ALA A 78 -28.92 8.45 -2.73
CA ALA A 78 -29.17 8.81 -1.34
C ALA A 78 -30.46 8.13 -0.88
N LEU A 79 -30.54 7.80 0.42
CA LEU A 79 -31.75 7.29 1.00
C LEU A 79 -32.75 8.44 1.11
N THR A 80 -33.89 8.28 0.43
CA THR A 80 -35.03 9.18 0.51
C THR A 80 -36.09 8.61 1.46
N ASP A 81 -37.10 9.39 1.77
CA ASP A 81 -38.23 8.93 2.60
C ASP A 81 -39.05 7.81 1.97
N ASP A 82 -38.95 7.64 0.65
CA ASP A 82 -39.59 6.55 -0.10
C ASP A 82 -39.07 5.17 0.27
N PHE A 83 -37.90 5.06 0.89
CA PHE A 83 -37.33 3.79 1.41
C PHE A 83 -37.95 3.32 2.72
N GLY A 84 -38.92 4.07 3.29
CA GLY A 84 -39.57 3.76 4.55
C GLY A 84 -38.74 4.16 5.79
N PRO A 85 -39.28 3.91 7.00
CA PRO A 85 -38.68 4.39 8.25
C PRO A 85 -37.35 3.68 8.60
N ASP A 86 -37.23 2.39 8.32
CA ASP A 86 -36.08 1.55 8.69
C ASP A 86 -35.57 0.73 7.50
N PRO A 87 -35.01 1.39 6.45
CA PRO A 87 -34.51 0.67 5.29
C PRO A 87 -33.27 -0.17 5.67
N LEU A 88 -33.22 -1.40 5.15
CA LEU A 88 -32.08 -2.30 5.29
C LEU A 88 -31.37 -2.41 3.94
N PHE A 89 -30.05 -2.52 3.96
CA PHE A 89 -29.26 -2.94 2.81
C PHE A 89 -29.46 -4.44 2.52
N SER A 90 -29.05 -4.88 1.37
CA SER A 90 -29.09 -6.30 0.98
C SER A 90 -28.27 -7.21 1.92
N ASN A 91 -27.33 -6.67 2.68
CA ASN A 91 -26.58 -7.38 3.72
C ASN A 91 -27.28 -7.36 5.10
N ASN A 92 -28.54 -6.91 5.19
CA ASN A 92 -29.34 -6.74 6.39
C ASN A 92 -28.82 -5.69 7.40
N ALA A 93 -27.82 -4.88 7.04
CA ALA A 93 -27.38 -3.78 7.90
C ALA A 93 -28.36 -2.59 7.81
N PRO A 94 -28.60 -1.84 8.91
CA PRO A 94 -29.44 -0.65 8.90
C PRO A 94 -28.86 0.43 7.98
N ALA A 95 -29.59 0.81 6.93
CA ALA A 95 -29.07 1.74 5.93
C ALA A 95 -28.94 3.17 6.46
N ARG A 96 -29.85 3.63 7.33
CA ARG A 96 -29.81 5.00 7.89
C ARG A 96 -28.65 5.23 8.85
N SER A 97 -28.12 4.19 9.48
CA SER A 97 -26.94 4.30 10.37
C SER A 97 -25.62 4.11 9.65
N ALA A 98 -25.65 3.76 8.36
CA ALA A 98 -24.46 3.54 7.57
C ALA A 98 -23.76 4.86 7.23
N TYR A 99 -22.43 4.81 7.12
CA TYR A 99 -21.69 5.96 6.64
C TYR A 99 -22.10 6.29 5.22
N ALA A 100 -22.60 7.49 5.02
CA ALA A 100 -22.93 8.08 3.73
C ALA A 100 -21.98 9.25 3.43
N VAL A 101 -21.57 9.40 2.18
CA VAL A 101 -20.64 10.46 1.77
C VAL A 101 -21.31 11.83 1.94
N PRO A 102 -20.74 12.76 2.74
CA PRO A 102 -21.43 13.99 3.10
C PRO A 102 -21.39 15.07 2.00
N LYS A 103 -20.44 14.97 1.06
CA LYS A 103 -20.24 15.95 -0.03
C LYS A 103 -19.90 15.22 -1.33
N HIS A 104 -20.00 15.93 -2.45
CA HIS A 104 -19.72 15.40 -3.79
C HIS A 104 -18.26 14.99 -4.07
N ASP A 105 -17.37 15.03 -3.07
CA ASP A 105 -16.02 14.49 -3.13
C ASP A 105 -15.88 13.25 -2.25
N LEU A 106 -15.25 12.19 -2.78
CA LEU A 106 -14.98 11.00 -1.97
C LEU A 106 -13.84 11.27 -0.98
N PRO A 107 -14.05 11.00 0.30
CA PRO A 107 -13.03 11.21 1.32
C PRO A 107 -11.83 10.29 1.11
N ALA A 108 -10.63 10.82 1.33
CA ALA A 108 -9.42 10.02 1.31
C ALA A 108 -9.34 9.12 2.55
N GLY A 109 -8.97 7.85 2.34
CA GLY A 109 -8.73 6.90 3.44
C GLY A 109 -9.98 6.37 4.15
N GLN A 110 -11.18 6.76 3.72
CA GLN A 110 -12.43 6.26 4.30
C GLN A 110 -13.09 5.24 3.38
N VAL A 111 -13.69 4.20 3.97
CA VAL A 111 -14.45 3.19 3.24
C VAL A 111 -15.86 3.73 3.00
N VAL A 112 -16.27 3.83 1.73
CA VAL A 112 -17.62 4.25 1.34
C VAL A 112 -18.52 3.05 1.13
N ASN A 113 -19.81 3.16 1.43
CA ASN A 113 -20.77 2.11 1.16
C ASN A 113 -21.28 2.20 -0.27
N VAL A 114 -21.39 1.04 -0.93
CA VAL A 114 -21.82 0.97 -2.34
C VAL A 114 -22.86 -0.12 -2.55
N ALA A 115 -23.71 0.12 -3.54
CA ALA A 115 -24.53 -0.91 -4.17
C ALA A 115 -23.91 -1.32 -5.50
N LEU A 116 -23.99 -2.60 -5.85
CA LEU A 116 -23.52 -3.12 -7.13
C LEU A 116 -24.69 -3.54 -8.01
N SER A 117 -24.56 -3.31 -9.31
CA SER A 117 -25.45 -3.94 -10.29
C SER A 117 -25.09 -5.42 -10.44
N PRO A 118 -26.04 -6.28 -10.87
CA PRO A 118 -25.76 -7.70 -11.12
C PRO A 118 -24.61 -7.95 -12.10
N MET A 119 -24.40 -7.03 -13.05
CA MET A 119 -23.28 -7.11 -13.98
C MET A 119 -21.94 -6.77 -13.27
N ALA A 120 -21.91 -5.74 -12.43
CA ALA A 120 -20.72 -5.39 -11.67
C ALA A 120 -20.36 -6.49 -10.65
N GLU A 121 -21.34 -7.04 -9.94
CA GLU A 121 -21.18 -8.16 -9.01
C GLU A 121 -20.51 -9.36 -9.70
N ARG A 122 -21.00 -9.76 -10.86
CA ARG A 122 -20.39 -10.86 -11.65
C ARG A 122 -18.98 -10.54 -12.17
N GLN A 123 -18.76 -9.33 -12.71
CA GLN A 123 -17.45 -8.96 -13.25
C GLN A 123 -16.37 -8.81 -12.19
N LEU A 124 -16.75 -8.42 -10.99
CA LEU A 124 -15.85 -8.27 -9.86
C LEU A 124 -15.75 -9.53 -9.00
N HIS A 125 -16.55 -10.56 -9.31
CA HIS A 125 -16.70 -11.75 -8.45
C HIS A 125 -16.88 -11.34 -6.98
N ALA A 126 -17.77 -10.36 -6.74
CA ALA A 126 -17.95 -9.76 -5.42
C ALA A 126 -19.17 -10.34 -4.71
N ASP A 127 -18.99 -10.62 -3.41
CA ASP A 127 -20.05 -10.99 -2.49
C ASP A 127 -20.37 -9.82 -1.55
N LEU A 128 -21.57 -9.84 -0.94
CA LEU A 128 -21.96 -8.83 0.04
C LEU A 128 -20.93 -8.76 1.18
N ASN A 129 -20.58 -7.54 1.57
CA ASN A 129 -19.54 -7.15 2.52
C ASN A 129 -18.10 -7.17 1.97
N ASP A 130 -17.89 -7.57 0.74
CA ASP A 130 -16.57 -7.46 0.12
C ASP A 130 -16.10 -6.02 0.04
N THR A 131 -14.77 -5.87 0.06
CA THR A 131 -14.11 -4.59 -0.15
C THR A 131 -13.65 -4.46 -1.60
N ILE A 132 -14.05 -3.37 -2.23
CA ILE A 132 -13.75 -3.03 -3.62
C ILE A 132 -12.88 -1.80 -3.64
N VAL A 133 -11.85 -1.81 -4.47
CA VAL A 133 -11.05 -0.61 -4.77
C VAL A 133 -11.63 0.06 -6.03
N LEU A 134 -12.02 1.32 -5.91
CA LEU A 134 -12.39 2.18 -7.03
C LEU A 134 -11.20 3.05 -7.42
N MET A 135 -10.75 2.97 -8.66
CA MET A 135 -9.61 3.71 -9.19
C MET A 135 -10.06 4.67 -10.28
N SER A 136 -9.74 5.95 -10.15
CA SER A 136 -9.99 6.94 -11.20
C SER A 136 -9.28 6.56 -12.50
N LYS A 137 -9.77 7.07 -13.65
CA LYS A 137 -9.22 6.75 -14.98
C LYS A 137 -7.72 7.05 -15.10
N ASN A 138 -7.24 8.10 -14.45
CA ASN A 138 -5.81 8.47 -14.41
C ASN A 138 -5.03 7.78 -13.28
N ARG A 139 -5.67 6.86 -12.53
CA ARG A 139 -5.10 6.12 -11.39
C ARG A 139 -4.60 6.99 -10.23
N ALA A 140 -4.78 8.30 -10.30
CA ALA A 140 -4.29 9.23 -9.28
C ALA A 140 -5.08 9.15 -7.96
N ARG A 141 -6.32 8.69 -8.01
CA ARG A 141 -7.18 8.56 -6.82
C ARG A 141 -7.67 7.14 -6.68
N ARG A 142 -7.58 6.62 -5.46
CA ARG A 142 -8.09 5.31 -5.06
C ARG A 142 -9.03 5.50 -3.88
N HIS A 143 -10.17 4.82 -3.92
CA HIS A 143 -11.15 4.85 -2.86
C HIS A 143 -11.52 3.41 -2.49
N LEU A 144 -11.63 3.15 -1.21
CA LEU A 144 -12.13 1.87 -0.70
C LEU A 144 -13.65 1.93 -0.63
N ALA A 145 -14.30 0.89 -1.09
CA ALA A 145 -15.75 0.75 -1.06
C ALA A 145 -16.15 -0.60 -0.47
N ARG A 146 -17.17 -0.61 0.37
CA ARG A 146 -17.79 -1.84 0.89
C ARG A 146 -19.06 -2.13 0.14
N PHE A 147 -19.19 -3.31 -0.42
CA PHE A 147 -20.40 -3.78 -1.09
C PHE A 147 -21.46 -4.15 -0.04
N VAL A 148 -22.44 -3.29 0.14
CA VAL A 148 -23.49 -3.47 1.16
C VAL A 148 -24.88 -3.71 0.59
N ASP A 149 -25.10 -3.30 -0.67
CA ASP A 149 -26.41 -3.33 -1.29
C ASP A 149 -26.36 -3.64 -2.78
N ARG A 150 -27.49 -4.00 -3.36
CA ARG A 150 -27.67 -4.29 -4.79
C ARG A 150 -28.54 -3.24 -5.44
N THR A 151 -28.16 -2.82 -6.65
CA THR A 151 -29.03 -1.99 -7.48
C THR A 151 -30.17 -2.82 -8.09
N ALA A 152 -31.12 -2.16 -8.75
CA ALA A 152 -32.21 -2.86 -9.42
C ALA A 152 -31.68 -3.94 -10.38
N GLN A 153 -32.31 -5.11 -10.39
CA GLN A 153 -31.92 -6.26 -11.23
C GLN A 153 -32.01 -5.98 -12.73
N THR A 154 -32.73 -4.94 -13.13
CA THR A 154 -32.88 -4.50 -14.52
C THR A 154 -31.65 -3.78 -15.07
N GLU A 155 -30.68 -3.39 -14.22
CA GLU A 155 -29.46 -2.72 -14.67
C GLU A 155 -28.52 -3.72 -15.37
N THR A 156 -28.37 -3.56 -16.67
CA THR A 156 -27.56 -4.43 -17.53
C THR A 156 -26.10 -3.98 -17.69
N ARG A 157 -25.73 -2.85 -17.11
CA ARG A 157 -24.37 -2.31 -17.15
C ARG A 157 -23.66 -2.55 -15.82
N PRO A 158 -22.31 -2.59 -15.83
CA PRO A 158 -21.53 -2.68 -14.61
C PRO A 158 -21.54 -1.34 -13.89
N VAL A 159 -22.50 -1.18 -12.96
CA VAL A 159 -22.70 0.04 -12.17
C VAL A 159 -22.32 -0.19 -10.73
N VAL A 160 -21.67 0.80 -10.14
CA VAL A 160 -21.38 0.93 -8.72
C VAL A 160 -22.04 2.22 -8.24
N ASP A 161 -23.02 2.10 -7.36
CA ASP A 161 -23.74 3.23 -6.77
C ASP A 161 -23.19 3.55 -5.38
N ILE A 162 -22.66 4.75 -5.19
CA ILE A 162 -22.13 5.21 -3.91
C ILE A 162 -23.24 5.85 -3.08
N LEU A 163 -23.33 5.48 -1.80
CA LEU A 163 -24.27 6.08 -0.85
C LEU A 163 -23.82 7.48 -0.44
N PHE A 164 -24.61 8.48 -0.74
CA PHE A 164 -24.45 9.88 -0.32
C PHE A 164 -25.44 10.24 0.80
N ALA A 165 -25.05 11.24 1.61
CA ALA A 165 -25.87 11.70 2.73
C ALA A 165 -27.17 12.38 2.27
N ASP A 166 -27.16 13.03 1.11
CA ASP A 166 -28.36 13.64 0.54
C ASP A 166 -28.40 13.55 -1.00
N ALA A 167 -29.60 13.73 -1.54
CA ALA A 167 -29.86 13.61 -2.97
C ALA A 167 -29.28 14.77 -3.80
N HIS A 168 -29.00 15.92 -3.20
CA HIS A 168 -28.38 17.05 -3.91
C HIS A 168 -26.91 16.74 -4.20
N GLU A 169 -26.17 16.28 -3.20
CA GLU A 169 -24.76 15.87 -3.35
C GLU A 169 -24.62 14.69 -4.30
N ALA A 170 -25.51 13.71 -4.23
CA ALA A 170 -25.56 12.61 -5.17
C ALA A 170 -25.75 13.06 -6.62
N ARG A 171 -26.61 14.06 -6.87
CA ARG A 171 -26.81 14.64 -8.21
C ARG A 171 -25.60 15.42 -8.70
N ILE A 172 -24.91 16.17 -7.83
CA ILE A 172 -23.68 16.89 -8.18
C ILE A 172 -22.57 15.89 -8.54
N TRP A 173 -22.47 14.76 -7.83
CA TRP A 173 -21.54 13.70 -8.16
C TRP A 173 -21.71 13.21 -9.60
N GLY A 174 -22.95 12.96 -10.02
CA GLY A 174 -23.32 12.53 -11.36
C GLY A 174 -22.79 11.14 -11.71
N ARG A 175 -22.37 10.97 -12.98
CA ARG A 175 -21.85 9.68 -13.51
C ARG A 175 -20.40 9.80 -13.87
N ARG A 176 -19.58 8.87 -13.38
CA ARG A 176 -18.12 8.87 -13.63
C ARG A 176 -17.66 7.46 -14.01
N SER A 177 -16.59 7.35 -14.77
CA SER A 177 -15.97 6.07 -15.12
C SER A 177 -14.79 5.79 -14.24
N PHE A 178 -14.78 4.60 -13.63
CA PHE A 178 -13.71 4.09 -12.80
C PHE A 178 -13.27 2.70 -13.27
N TYR A 179 -12.13 2.28 -12.79
CA TYR A 179 -11.78 0.87 -12.73
C TYR A 179 -12.08 0.37 -11.31
N ALA A 180 -12.62 -0.84 -11.19
CA ALA A 180 -12.89 -1.47 -9.91
C ALA A 180 -12.23 -2.84 -9.83
N ALA A 181 -11.80 -3.23 -8.64
CA ALA A 181 -11.29 -4.56 -8.34
C ALA A 181 -11.76 -5.00 -6.96
N ASN A 182 -12.16 -6.26 -6.83
CA ASN A 182 -12.45 -6.88 -5.53
C ASN A 182 -11.13 -7.26 -4.86
N ILE A 183 -10.94 -6.85 -3.61
CA ILE A 183 -9.73 -7.14 -2.82
C ILE A 183 -9.99 -8.06 -1.64
N SER A 184 -11.23 -8.53 -1.45
CA SER A 184 -11.62 -9.43 -0.36
C SER A 184 -11.41 -10.91 -0.69
N GLN A 185 -11.18 -11.27 -1.95
CA GLN A 185 -11.01 -12.68 -2.34
C GLN A 185 -9.77 -13.31 -1.70
N PRO A 186 -9.85 -14.59 -1.25
CA PRO A 186 -8.74 -15.27 -0.56
C PRO A 186 -7.46 -15.34 -1.39
N ASP A 187 -7.57 -15.38 -2.72
CA ASP A 187 -6.44 -15.31 -3.65
C ASP A 187 -5.97 -13.87 -3.92
N SER A 188 -6.62 -12.89 -3.33
CA SER A 188 -6.19 -11.50 -3.42
C SER A 188 -4.87 -11.33 -2.68
N PRO A 189 -3.81 -10.81 -3.33
CA PRO A 189 -2.52 -10.58 -2.70
C PRO A 189 -2.57 -9.59 -1.53
N PHE A 190 -3.75 -9.03 -1.22
CA PHE A 190 -3.97 -8.12 -0.10
C PHE A 190 -4.40 -8.83 1.19
N GLN A 191 -4.79 -10.12 1.16
CA GLN A 191 -5.20 -10.86 2.35
C GLN A 191 -4.05 -11.67 3.01
N GLN A 192 -2.92 -11.81 2.34
CA GLN A 192 -1.75 -12.49 2.92
C GLN A 192 -0.98 -11.51 3.82
N ARG A 193 -1.48 -11.31 5.04
CA ARG A 193 -0.75 -10.69 6.16
C ARG A 193 -0.80 -11.59 7.37
#